data_62d9d9859f290a3cd1200be0b593aff7
#
_entry.id   62d9d9859f290a3cd1200be0b593aff7
#
_cell.length_a   1.000
_cell.length_b   1.000
_cell.length_c   1.000
_cell.angle_alpha   90.00
_cell.angle_beta   90.00
_cell.angle_gamma   90.00
#
_symmetry.space_group_name_H-M   'P 1'
#
loop_
_entity.id
_entity.type
_entity.pdbx_description
1 polymer ?
#
loop_
_entity_poly.entity_id
_entity_poly.type
_entity_poly.pdbx_seq_one_letter_code
_entity_poly.pdbx_strand_id
1 'polypeptide(L)'
;MGPATEVRKEPSGERVRYYSREPYGRVIYAARIGRDGKLASLEQRLTEDNVAKLRLGTTREADVRELIGPPYRMDEYPRLQRQVWTYKMYSWGVEKDLYVQFSADGLVREVMMMDDPEFSAHDTHK
;
A
#
# COMPACT_ATOMS: atom_id res chain seq x y z
N MET A 1 12.51 -6.55 12.63
CA MET A 1 11.92 -6.62 11.28
C MET A 1 13.02 -6.96 10.29
N GLY A 2 12.73 -7.62 9.23
CA GLY A 2 13.73 -7.93 8.22
C GLY A 2 14.17 -6.70 7.43
N PRO A 3 14.79 -6.91 6.25
CA PRO A 3 15.20 -5.79 5.41
C PRO A 3 14.00 -4.95 4.99
N ALA A 4 14.22 -3.66 4.78
CA ALA A 4 13.17 -2.76 4.33
C ALA A 4 12.77 -3.10 2.90
N THR A 5 11.47 -3.05 2.62
CA THR A 5 10.94 -3.23 1.28
C THR A 5 11.25 -2.01 0.42
N GLU A 6 11.19 -0.83 1.01
CA GLU A 6 11.44 0.42 0.32
C GLU A 6 11.95 1.46 1.32
N VAL A 7 12.82 2.33 0.87
CA VAL A 7 13.36 3.43 1.71
C VAL A 7 13.14 4.75 0.97
N ARG A 8 12.61 5.74 1.69
CA ARG A 8 12.42 7.08 1.17
C ARG A 8 13.17 8.08 2.05
N LYS A 9 13.89 9.02 1.43
CA LYS A 9 14.60 10.07 2.15
C LYS A 9 13.77 11.34 2.14
N GLU A 10 13.69 11.98 3.31
CA GLU A 10 13.02 13.26 3.45
C GLU A 10 14.02 14.41 3.27
N PRO A 11 13.55 15.59 2.85
CA PRO A 11 14.42 16.76 2.75
C PRO A 11 15.11 17.14 4.05
N SER A 12 14.50 16.83 5.19
CA SER A 12 15.06 17.10 6.52
C SER A 12 16.26 16.23 6.86
N GLY A 13 16.56 15.22 6.05
CA GLY A 13 17.60 14.24 6.35
C GLY A 13 17.07 13.01 7.06
N GLU A 14 15.80 13.00 7.42
CA GLU A 14 15.16 11.81 7.98
C GLU A 14 14.89 10.81 6.87
N ARG A 15 14.69 9.56 7.25
CA ARG A 15 14.39 8.49 6.31
C ARG A 15 13.13 7.77 6.76
N VAL A 16 12.34 7.33 5.79
CA VAL A 16 11.17 6.49 6.05
C VAL A 16 11.41 5.15 5.39
N ARG A 17 11.40 4.09 6.18
CA ARG A 17 11.58 2.73 5.70
C ARG A 17 10.26 1.99 5.80
N TYR A 18 9.88 1.34 4.68
CA TYR A 18 8.66 0.57 4.62
C TYR A 18 8.98 -0.91 4.73
N TYR A 19 8.24 -1.60 5.57
CA TYR A 19 8.40 -3.03 5.79
C TYR A 19 7.09 -3.74 5.54
N SER A 20 7.09 -4.63 4.55
CA SER A 20 5.94 -5.49 4.31
C SER A 20 6.13 -6.75 5.13
N ARG A 21 5.07 -7.17 5.84
CA ARG A 21 5.14 -8.31 6.74
C ARG A 21 4.28 -9.46 6.24
N GLU A 22 4.73 -10.67 6.53
CA GLU A 22 3.96 -11.87 6.25
C GLU A 22 2.69 -11.91 7.10
N PRO A 23 1.64 -12.56 6.59
CA PRO A 23 1.61 -13.26 5.31
C PRO A 23 1.32 -12.30 4.15
N TYR A 24 2.05 -12.48 3.04
CA TYR A 24 1.77 -11.84 1.76
C TYR A 24 1.73 -10.32 1.79
N GLY A 25 2.49 -9.69 2.70
CA GLY A 25 2.58 -8.24 2.72
C GLY A 25 1.32 -7.53 3.15
N ARG A 26 0.45 -8.19 3.90
CA ARG A 26 -0.82 -7.61 4.35
C ARG A 26 -0.67 -6.50 5.37
N VAL A 27 0.49 -6.39 5.96
CA VAL A 27 0.79 -5.35 6.94
C VAL A 27 2.00 -4.59 6.45
N ILE A 28 1.88 -3.28 6.37
CA ILE A 28 2.98 -2.42 5.92
C ILE A 28 3.28 -1.42 7.04
N TYR A 29 4.48 -1.53 7.59
CA TYR A 29 4.95 -0.59 8.61
C TYR A 29 5.85 0.45 7.97
N ALA A 30 5.68 1.70 8.37
CA ALA A 30 6.59 2.78 8.03
C ALA A 30 7.39 3.12 9.28
N ALA A 31 8.70 2.91 9.22
CA ALA A 31 9.61 3.27 10.29
C ALA A 31 10.28 4.58 9.91
N ARG A 32 10.02 5.63 10.68
CA ARG A 32 10.66 6.92 10.48
C ARG A 32 11.95 6.96 11.28
N ILE A 33 13.04 7.19 10.58
CA ILE A 33 14.37 7.23 11.16
C ILE A 33 14.82 8.68 11.21
N GLY A 34 15.18 9.15 12.38
CA GLY A 34 15.68 10.51 12.56
C GLY A 34 17.06 10.71 11.94
N ARG A 35 17.49 11.96 11.88
CA ARG A 35 18.80 12.32 11.33
C ARG A 35 19.95 11.70 12.12
N ASP A 36 19.72 11.40 13.40
CA ASP A 36 20.68 10.72 14.26
C ASP A 36 20.74 9.22 14.06
N GLY A 37 19.95 8.68 13.12
CA GLY A 37 19.89 7.25 12.84
C GLY A 37 19.00 6.45 13.77
N LYS A 38 18.33 7.11 14.71
CA LYS A 38 17.46 6.43 15.67
C LYS A 38 16.02 6.41 15.20
N LEU A 39 15.31 5.35 15.60
CA LEU A 39 13.89 5.19 15.28
C LEU A 39 13.07 6.27 15.98
N ALA A 40 12.39 7.09 15.21
CA ALA A 40 11.52 8.15 15.73
C ALA A 40 10.08 7.69 15.88
N SER A 41 9.59 6.86 14.95
CA SER A 41 8.23 6.35 15.02
C SER A 41 8.09 5.10 14.17
N LEU A 42 7.06 4.30 14.49
CA LEU A 42 6.71 3.10 13.72
C LEU A 42 5.20 3.08 13.62
N GLU A 43 4.69 3.09 12.37
CA GLU A 43 3.25 3.10 12.11
C GLU A 43 2.86 2.03 11.11
N GLN A 44 1.71 1.41 11.33
CA GLN A 44 1.10 0.56 10.33
C GLN A 44 0.38 1.47 9.33
N ARG A 45 0.79 1.39 8.06
CA ARG A 45 0.27 2.27 7.01
C ARG A 45 -0.93 1.68 6.26
N LEU A 46 -0.95 0.36 6.08
CA LEU A 46 -2.01 -0.28 5.28
C LEU A 46 -3.23 -0.54 6.15
N THR A 47 -4.00 0.50 6.36
CA THR A 47 -5.20 0.48 7.21
C THR A 47 -6.40 1.02 6.44
N GLU A 48 -7.60 0.66 6.90
CA GLU A 48 -8.83 1.18 6.30
C GLU A 48 -8.92 2.70 6.43
N ASP A 49 -8.48 3.25 7.56
CA ASP A 49 -8.50 4.69 7.76
C ASP A 49 -7.67 5.40 6.71
N ASN A 50 -6.49 4.87 6.41
CA ASN A 50 -5.62 5.47 5.40
C ASN A 50 -6.17 5.29 4.00
N VAL A 51 -6.74 4.12 3.70
CA VAL A 51 -7.39 3.88 2.41
C VAL A 51 -8.52 4.88 2.18
N ALA A 52 -9.28 5.19 3.23
CA ALA A 52 -10.38 6.14 3.13
C ALA A 52 -9.92 7.57 2.82
N LYS A 53 -8.65 7.86 2.97
CA LYS A 53 -8.09 9.19 2.65
C LYS A 53 -7.77 9.36 1.17
N LEU A 54 -7.84 8.29 0.37
CA LEU A 54 -7.59 8.38 -1.07
C LEU A 54 -8.72 9.14 -1.73
N ARG A 55 -8.36 10.09 -2.61
CA ARG A 55 -9.34 10.95 -3.28
C ARG A 55 -9.26 10.75 -4.78
N LEU A 56 -10.38 10.40 -5.39
CA LEU A 56 -10.46 10.22 -6.84
C LEU A 56 -10.21 11.55 -7.54
N GLY A 57 -9.35 11.52 -8.55
CA GLY A 57 -9.04 12.69 -9.35
C GLY A 57 -8.08 13.69 -8.72
N THR A 58 -7.62 13.42 -7.49
CA THR A 58 -6.73 14.34 -6.76
C THR A 58 -5.48 13.66 -6.25
N THR A 59 -5.62 12.48 -5.62
CA THR A 59 -4.48 11.75 -5.05
C THR A 59 -3.61 11.21 -6.17
N ARG A 60 -2.30 11.36 -6.01
CA ARG A 60 -1.30 10.92 -6.98
C ARG A 60 -0.60 9.66 -6.48
N GLU A 61 0.16 9.02 -7.38
CA GLU A 61 0.92 7.81 -7.04
C GLU A 61 1.82 8.00 -5.83
N ALA A 62 2.54 9.13 -5.80
CA ALA A 62 3.43 9.42 -4.68
C ALA A 62 2.67 9.55 -3.36
N ASP A 63 1.48 10.12 -3.40
CA ASP A 63 0.64 10.29 -2.22
C ASP A 63 0.14 8.92 -1.72
N VAL A 64 -0.21 8.03 -2.64
CA VAL A 64 -0.65 6.69 -2.28
C VAL A 64 0.49 5.93 -1.58
N ARG A 65 1.70 6.00 -2.14
CA ARG A 65 2.86 5.35 -1.52
C ARG A 65 3.14 5.90 -0.14
N GLU A 66 3.02 7.20 0.04
CA GLU A 66 3.25 7.80 1.34
C GLU A 66 2.18 7.39 2.35
N LEU A 67 0.95 7.32 1.91
CA LEU A 67 -0.19 7.07 2.78
C LEU A 67 -0.31 5.61 3.20
N ILE A 68 -0.19 4.68 2.26
CA ILE A 68 -0.40 3.24 2.53
C ILE A 68 0.80 2.36 2.19
N GLY A 69 1.87 2.95 1.68
CA GLY A 69 3.11 2.24 1.40
C GLY A 69 3.18 1.68 -0.01
N PRO A 70 4.25 0.93 -0.31
CA PRO A 70 4.42 0.35 -1.65
C PRO A 70 3.44 -0.78 -1.88
N PRO A 71 2.99 -0.97 -3.13
CA PRO A 71 2.01 -2.01 -3.43
C PRO A 71 2.63 -3.40 -3.44
N TYR A 72 1.77 -4.41 -3.27
CA TYR A 72 2.15 -5.80 -3.42
C TYR A 72 2.49 -6.12 -4.88
N ARG A 73 1.73 -5.55 -5.81
CA ARG A 73 1.92 -5.77 -7.24
C ARG A 73 1.44 -4.56 -8.03
N MET A 74 2.11 -4.30 -9.16
CA MET A 74 1.71 -3.24 -10.09
C MET A 74 1.49 -3.86 -11.45
N ASP A 75 0.36 -3.56 -12.07
CA ASP A 75 0.01 -4.03 -13.40
C ASP A 75 -0.37 -2.87 -14.29
N GLU A 76 -0.03 -2.96 -15.58
CA GLU A 76 -0.39 -1.94 -16.54
C GLU A 76 -1.38 -2.50 -17.55
N TYR A 77 -2.35 -1.68 -17.91
CA TYR A 77 -3.36 -2.01 -18.92
C TYR A 77 -3.33 -0.93 -19.99
N PRO A 78 -2.40 -1.03 -20.96
CA PRO A 78 -2.17 0.06 -21.93
C PRO A 78 -3.41 0.44 -22.75
N ARG A 79 -4.25 -0.52 -23.10
CA ARG A 79 -5.46 -0.23 -23.89
C ARG A 79 -6.44 0.64 -23.15
N LEU A 80 -6.46 0.54 -21.82
CA LEU A 80 -7.34 1.34 -20.96
C LEU A 80 -6.65 2.58 -20.45
N GLN A 81 -5.34 2.70 -20.72
CA GLN A 81 -4.50 3.76 -20.15
C GLN A 81 -4.61 3.81 -18.63
N ARG A 82 -4.55 2.62 -18.02
CA ARG A 82 -4.67 2.46 -16.57
C ARG A 82 -3.48 1.69 -16.04
N GLN A 83 -3.09 2.05 -14.82
CA GLN A 83 -2.15 1.29 -14.01
C GLN A 83 -2.90 0.88 -12.74
N VAL A 84 -2.73 -0.37 -12.32
CA VAL A 84 -3.43 -0.89 -11.15
C VAL A 84 -2.40 -1.35 -10.12
N TRP A 85 -2.48 -0.78 -8.93
CA TRP A 85 -1.67 -1.21 -7.80
C TRP A 85 -2.54 -2.09 -6.91
N THR A 86 -2.05 -3.29 -6.61
CA THR A 86 -2.75 -4.24 -5.77
C THR A 86 -2.09 -4.29 -4.40
N TYR A 87 -2.90 -4.19 -3.37
CA TYR A 87 -2.48 -4.34 -1.98
C TYR A 87 -3.25 -5.50 -1.37
N LYS A 88 -2.56 -6.31 -0.57
CA LYS A 88 -3.22 -7.34 0.21
C LYS A 88 -3.30 -6.83 1.64
N MET A 89 -4.50 -6.81 2.22
CA MET A 89 -4.69 -6.20 3.52
C MET A 89 -5.75 -6.93 4.34
N TYR A 90 -5.89 -6.52 5.59
CA TYR A 90 -6.99 -6.96 6.44
C TYR A 90 -8.00 -5.83 6.56
N SER A 91 -9.27 -6.19 6.42
CA SER A 91 -10.38 -5.26 6.64
C SER A 91 -11.30 -5.93 7.65
N TRP A 92 -11.34 -5.37 8.86
CA TRP A 92 -12.12 -5.96 9.96
C TRP A 92 -11.75 -7.42 10.22
N GLY A 93 -10.45 -7.73 10.12
CA GLY A 93 -9.94 -9.08 10.33
C GLY A 93 -10.14 -10.03 9.16
N VAL A 94 -10.69 -9.57 8.06
CA VAL A 94 -10.91 -10.38 6.85
C VAL A 94 -9.87 -10.02 5.81
N GLU A 95 -9.31 -11.02 5.15
CA GLU A 95 -8.31 -10.83 4.10
C GLU A 95 -8.96 -10.28 2.85
N LYS A 96 -8.45 -9.13 2.39
CA LYS A 96 -8.98 -8.42 1.22
C LYS A 96 -7.87 -8.05 0.27
N ASP A 97 -8.22 -7.94 -1.02
CA ASP A 97 -7.37 -7.30 -2.02
C ASP A 97 -7.90 -5.89 -2.25
N LEU A 98 -7.00 -4.93 -2.20
CA LEU A 98 -7.31 -3.53 -2.50
C LEU A 98 -6.69 -3.21 -3.85
N TYR A 99 -7.48 -2.66 -4.76
CA TYR A 99 -7.03 -2.24 -6.06
C TYR A 99 -7.15 -0.73 -6.17
N VAL A 100 -6.04 -0.08 -6.51
CA VAL A 100 -6.01 1.36 -6.73
C VAL A 100 -5.65 1.58 -8.19
N GLN A 101 -6.54 2.17 -8.97
CA GLN A 101 -6.33 2.43 -10.38
C GLN A 101 -5.92 3.87 -10.61
N PHE A 102 -4.92 4.05 -11.45
CA PHE A 102 -4.42 5.36 -11.85
C PHE A 102 -4.61 5.54 -13.34
N SER A 103 -5.00 6.76 -13.74
CA SER A 103 -5.02 7.14 -15.15
C SER A 103 -3.60 7.49 -15.61
N ALA A 104 -3.44 7.74 -16.91
CA ALA A 104 -2.13 8.02 -17.50
C ALA A 104 -1.43 9.23 -16.86
N ASP A 105 -2.19 10.16 -16.30
CA ASP A 105 -1.65 11.33 -15.62
C ASP A 105 -1.22 11.05 -14.17
N GLY A 106 -1.35 9.80 -13.71
CA GLY A 106 -0.93 9.41 -12.38
C GLY A 106 -1.91 9.72 -11.26
N LEU A 107 -3.13 10.09 -11.60
CA LEU A 107 -4.17 10.38 -10.59
C LEU A 107 -5.00 9.15 -10.31
N VAL A 108 -5.38 8.97 -9.05
CA VAL A 108 -6.27 7.88 -8.64
C VAL A 108 -7.63 8.07 -9.31
N ARG A 109 -8.11 7.03 -9.97
CA ARG A 109 -9.41 7.07 -10.65
C ARG A 109 -10.43 6.09 -10.08
N GLU A 110 -9.94 5.04 -9.42
CA GLU A 110 -10.84 4.06 -8.82
C GLU A 110 -10.14 3.38 -7.64
N VAL A 111 -10.89 3.11 -6.59
CA VAL A 111 -10.40 2.35 -5.43
C VAL A 111 -11.45 1.27 -5.18
N MET A 112 -11.01 0.01 -5.19
CA MET A 112 -11.92 -1.11 -5.04
C MET A 112 -11.34 -2.11 -4.05
N MET A 113 -12.16 -2.63 -3.17
CA MET A 113 -11.74 -3.65 -2.20
C MET A 113 -12.60 -4.89 -2.41
N MET A 114 -11.94 -6.03 -2.54
CA MET A 114 -12.60 -7.30 -2.82
C MET A 114 -12.03 -8.38 -1.91
N ASP A 115 -12.78 -9.47 -1.75
CA ASP A 115 -12.24 -10.61 -1.02
C ASP A 115 -11.00 -11.14 -1.74
N ASP A 116 -10.01 -11.55 -0.95
CA ASP A 116 -8.78 -12.11 -1.52
C ASP A 116 -9.13 -13.43 -2.22
N PRO A 117 -8.87 -13.55 -3.54
CA PRO A 117 -9.18 -14.78 -4.26
C PRO A 117 -8.50 -16.02 -3.69
N GLU A 118 -7.27 -15.90 -3.20
CA GLU A 118 -6.57 -17.02 -2.61
C GLU A 118 -7.24 -17.51 -1.33
N PHE A 119 -7.66 -16.56 -0.50
CA PHE A 119 -8.38 -16.88 0.72
C PHE A 119 -9.73 -17.52 0.42
N SER A 120 -10.48 -16.94 -0.53
CA SER A 120 -11.78 -17.45 -0.93
C SER A 120 -11.68 -18.85 -1.51
N ALA A 121 -10.64 -19.13 -2.30
CA ALA A 121 -10.43 -20.47 -2.86
C ALA A 121 -10.22 -21.52 -1.78
N HIS A 122 -9.47 -21.20 -0.74
CA HIS A 122 -9.27 -22.08 0.39
C HIS A 122 -10.56 -22.30 1.17
N ASP A 123 -11.34 -21.26 1.32
CA ASP A 123 -12.56 -21.30 2.12
C ASP A 123 -13.65 -22.13 1.45
N THR A 124 -13.65 -22.20 0.14
CA THR A 124 -14.70 -22.92 -0.60
C THR A 124 -14.56 -24.43 -0.56
N HIS A 125 -13.52 -24.94 0.04
CA HIS A 125 -13.28 -26.38 0.11
C HIS A 125 -13.89 -27.05 1.33
N LYS A 126 -14.74 -26.38 1.99
CA LYS A 126 -15.38 -26.94 3.19
C LYS A 126 -16.51 -27.88 2.90
#